data_61b201aed1635a7f301ae97079e82658
#
_entry.id   61b201aed1635a7f301ae97079e82658
#
_cell.length_a   1.000
_cell.length_b   1.000
_cell.length_c   1.000
_cell.angle_alpha   90.00
_cell.angle_beta   90.00
_cell.angle_gamma   90.00
#
_symmetry.space_group_name_H-M   'P 1'
#
loop_
_entity.id
_entity.type
_entity.pdbx_description
1 polymer ?
#
loop_
_entity_poly.entity_id
_entity_poly.type
_entity_poly.pdbx_seq_one_letter_code
_entity_poly.pdbx_strand_id
1 'polypeptide(L)'
;RKALGAMNTRDLPGSLDFVQCVNGKDTIIQDYAKVDGWQNAEVMDIIAQLEQSITTREIPPVPAVNFHITDDNIGDGGPKQKFARNIEAIRTLFKLEKEHRGATAEEQQVLSQYVGWGGLADAFDPSKDSWAKEYAELKGLLSEDEYAAARSSVLNAHYTSPTVIRGIYDAVERMGFRSGNILEPSMGVGNFFGMLPDSMAD
;
A
#
# COMPACT_ATOMS: atom_id res chain seq x y z
N ARG A 1 7.89 -6.55 11.71
CA ARG A 1 8.58 -5.23 11.90
C ARG A 1 7.78 -4.06 11.34
N LYS A 2 7.20 -4.14 10.12
CA LYS A 2 6.28 -3.10 9.59
C LYS A 2 4.99 -2.96 10.41
N ALA A 3 4.46 -4.06 10.92
CA ALA A 3 3.27 -4.05 11.78
C ALA A 3 3.52 -3.35 13.13
N LEU A 4 4.69 -3.53 13.72
CA LEU A 4 5.06 -2.88 14.98
C LEU A 4 5.25 -1.36 14.85
N GLY A 5 5.72 -0.87 13.71
CA GLY A 5 5.82 0.57 13.44
C GLY A 5 4.48 1.29 13.23
N ALA A 6 3.40 0.55 12.98
CA ALA A 6 2.06 1.10 12.82
C ALA A 6 1.20 1.04 14.10
N MET A 7 1.66 0.33 15.14
CA MET A 7 0.93 0.23 16.39
C MET A 7 1.12 1.51 17.22
N ASN A 8 0.00 2.12 17.59
CA ASN A 8 0.01 3.26 18.49
C ASN A 8 0.38 2.76 19.90
N THR A 9 1.57 3.09 20.36
CA THR A 9 2.12 2.64 21.66
C THR A 9 1.31 3.07 22.88
N ARG A 10 0.32 3.95 22.71
CA ARG A 10 -0.55 4.43 23.80
C ARG A 10 -1.62 3.44 24.22
N ASP A 11 -1.95 2.47 23.37
CA ASP A 11 -3.06 1.54 23.60
C ASP A 11 -2.60 0.16 24.07
N LEU A 12 -1.30 -0.04 24.26
CA LEU A 12 -0.75 -1.31 24.74
C LEU A 12 -0.37 -1.17 26.22
N PRO A 13 -0.92 -1.99 27.11
CA PRO A 13 -0.45 -2.05 28.48
C PRO A 13 0.94 -2.69 28.52
N GLY A 14 1.96 -1.88 28.81
CA GLY A 14 3.35 -2.33 28.91
C GLY A 14 4.15 -2.13 27.62
N SER A 15 5.37 -1.92 27.81
CA SER A 15 6.43 -1.43 26.96
C SER A 15 6.66 -2.13 25.62
N LEU A 16 6.85 -1.31 24.60
CA LEU A 16 7.47 -1.70 23.32
C LEU A 16 8.89 -1.13 23.26
N ASP A 17 9.85 -1.96 22.90
CA ASP A 17 11.18 -1.47 22.58
C ASP A 17 11.13 -0.66 21.29
N PHE A 18 11.66 0.55 21.32
CA PHE A 18 11.92 1.31 20.11
C PHE A 18 13.14 0.72 19.42
N VAL A 19 12.92 0.09 18.27
CA VAL A 19 13.98 -0.52 17.47
C VAL A 19 14.25 0.34 16.24
N GLN A 20 15.47 0.81 16.13
CA GLN A 20 15.96 1.45 14.91
C GLN A 20 16.75 0.44 14.07
N CYS A 21 16.34 0.23 12.83
CA CYS A 21 17.10 -0.57 11.89
C CYS A 21 18.11 0.33 11.16
N VAL A 22 19.39 0.15 11.44
CA VAL A 22 20.49 0.87 10.80
C VAL A 22 21.39 -0.16 10.13
N ASN A 23 21.56 -0.04 8.81
CA ASN A 23 22.40 -0.95 8.01
C ASN A 23 22.07 -2.44 8.19
N GLY A 24 20.78 -2.78 8.25
CA GLY A 24 20.33 -4.15 8.41
C GLY A 24 20.54 -4.73 9.82
N LYS A 25 21.00 -3.93 10.77
CA LYS A 25 21.06 -4.30 12.19
C LYS A 25 20.03 -3.51 12.97
N ASP A 26 19.23 -4.23 13.76
CA ASP A 26 18.32 -3.60 14.69
C ASP A 26 19.09 -3.19 15.94
N THR A 27 18.95 -1.92 16.28
CA THR A 27 19.48 -1.38 17.53
C THR A 27 18.30 -0.98 18.41
N ILE A 28 18.23 -1.53 19.60
CA ILE A 28 17.23 -1.12 20.59
C ILE A 28 17.62 0.27 21.06
N ILE A 29 16.78 1.27 20.73
CA ILE A 29 17.02 2.66 21.15
C ILE A 29 16.52 2.86 22.57
N GLN A 30 15.47 2.14 22.95
CA GLN A 30 14.90 2.22 24.28
C GLN A 30 14.33 0.85 24.66
N ASP A 31 14.86 0.30 25.74
CA ASP A 31 14.43 -0.99 26.29
C ASP A 31 13.32 -0.75 27.31
N TYR A 32 12.10 -1.06 26.92
CA TYR A 32 10.93 -1.04 27.81
C TYR A 32 10.62 -2.40 28.43
N ALA A 33 11.45 -3.42 28.18
CA ALA A 33 11.25 -4.79 28.62
C ALA A 33 11.19 -4.99 30.12
N LYS A 34 11.38 -3.94 30.89
CA LYS A 34 11.38 -3.97 32.36
C LYS A 34 10.10 -3.48 33.03
N VAL A 35 9.06 -3.19 32.24
CA VAL A 35 7.77 -2.75 32.79
C VAL A 35 6.87 -3.96 32.98
N ASP A 36 6.35 -4.11 34.20
CA ASP A 36 5.59 -5.26 34.67
C ASP A 36 4.57 -5.86 33.68
N GLY A 37 4.73 -7.14 33.41
CA GLY A 37 3.68 -8.00 32.86
C GLY A 37 3.89 -8.53 31.44
N TRP A 38 4.85 -8.04 30.65
CA TRP A 38 5.19 -8.61 29.33
C TRP A 38 6.46 -9.44 29.42
N GLN A 39 6.34 -10.73 29.13
CA GLN A 39 7.52 -11.56 28.99
C GLN A 39 8.07 -11.35 27.58
N ASN A 40 9.33 -10.97 27.48
CA ASN A 40 10.08 -10.86 26.20
C ASN A 40 9.91 -12.10 25.31
N ALA A 41 9.67 -13.27 25.91
CA ALA A 41 9.42 -14.52 25.19
C ALA A 41 8.16 -14.47 24.32
N GLU A 42 7.05 -13.91 24.81
CA GLU A 42 5.80 -13.85 24.02
C GLU A 42 5.91 -12.88 22.84
N VAL A 43 6.57 -11.76 23.01
CA VAL A 43 6.80 -10.80 21.91
C VAL A 43 7.77 -11.39 20.88
N MET A 44 8.80 -12.08 21.30
CA MET A 44 9.75 -12.76 20.40
C MET A 44 9.09 -13.93 19.68
N ASP A 45 8.19 -14.67 20.31
CA ASP A 45 7.41 -15.73 19.67
C ASP A 45 6.45 -15.16 18.61
N ILE A 46 5.79 -14.05 18.89
CA ILE A 46 4.94 -13.37 17.90
C ILE A 46 5.79 -12.86 16.72
N ILE A 47 6.95 -12.28 16.99
CA ILE A 47 7.87 -11.84 15.94
C ILE A 47 8.35 -13.04 15.12
N ALA A 48 8.73 -14.13 15.75
CA ALA A 48 9.18 -15.36 15.08
C ALA A 48 8.06 -15.98 14.23
N GLN A 49 6.81 -16.02 14.74
CA GLN A 49 5.64 -16.48 13.98
C GLN A 49 5.34 -15.59 12.79
N LEU A 50 5.47 -14.26 12.93
CA LEU A 50 5.32 -13.31 11.84
C LEU A 50 6.45 -13.45 10.81
N GLU A 51 7.69 -13.60 11.23
CA GLU A 51 8.83 -13.85 10.36
C GLU A 51 8.69 -15.19 9.63
N GLN A 52 8.22 -16.23 10.31
CA GLN A 52 7.97 -17.55 9.72
C GLN A 52 6.79 -17.49 8.72
N SER A 53 5.73 -16.75 9.01
CA SER A 53 4.61 -16.56 8.09
C SER A 53 4.98 -15.73 6.85
N ILE A 54 5.98 -14.86 6.96
CA ILE A 54 6.54 -14.11 5.84
C ILE A 54 7.48 -14.99 5.00
N THR A 55 8.26 -15.87 5.65
CA THR A 55 9.25 -16.72 4.99
C THR A 55 8.62 -17.95 4.33
N THR A 56 7.49 -18.45 4.83
CA THR A 56 6.76 -19.60 4.25
C THR A 56 5.87 -19.24 3.06
N ARG A 57 5.70 -17.96 2.73
CA ARG A 57 5.17 -17.59 1.42
C ARG A 57 6.27 -17.73 0.37
N GLU A 58 6.56 -18.95 -0.04
CA GLU A 58 7.20 -19.21 -1.33
C GLU A 58 6.22 -18.79 -2.43
N ILE A 59 6.20 -17.50 -2.72
CA ILE A 59 5.65 -17.01 -3.98
C ILE A 59 6.63 -17.51 -5.04
N PRO A 60 6.19 -18.39 -5.98
CA PRO A 60 7.07 -18.79 -7.07
C PRO A 60 7.67 -17.53 -7.68
N PRO A 61 8.97 -17.46 -7.95
CA PRO A 61 9.57 -16.30 -8.55
C PRO A 61 9.02 -16.15 -9.98
N VAL A 62 7.90 -15.47 -10.11
CA VAL A 62 7.57 -14.82 -11.38
C VAL A 62 8.63 -13.73 -11.51
N PRO A 63 9.37 -13.64 -12.63
CA PRO A 63 10.28 -12.54 -12.84
C PRO A 63 9.49 -11.24 -12.55
N ALA A 64 9.83 -10.56 -11.48
CA ALA A 64 9.17 -9.32 -11.12
C ALA A 64 9.60 -8.28 -12.15
N VAL A 65 8.84 -8.17 -13.22
CA VAL A 65 8.97 -7.06 -14.17
C VAL A 65 8.31 -5.87 -13.50
N ASN A 66 9.10 -4.86 -13.15
CA ASN A 66 8.55 -3.61 -12.64
C ASN A 66 7.62 -3.00 -13.69
N PHE A 67 6.41 -2.66 -13.26
CA PHE A 67 5.45 -2.00 -14.14
C PHE A 67 5.83 -0.53 -14.27
N HIS A 68 6.02 -0.07 -15.52
CA HIS A 68 6.22 1.34 -15.82
C HIS A 68 4.90 1.99 -16.23
N ILE A 69 4.53 3.04 -15.53
CA ILE A 69 3.37 3.86 -15.82
C ILE A 69 3.73 4.80 -16.99
N THR A 70 3.17 4.52 -18.15
CA THR A 70 3.33 5.35 -19.37
C THR A 70 2.08 6.15 -19.70
N ASP A 71 0.94 5.85 -19.06
CA ASP A 71 -0.34 6.50 -19.29
C ASP A 71 -0.47 7.74 -18.38
N ASP A 72 -0.58 8.91 -19.00
CA ASP A 72 -0.78 10.19 -18.32
C ASP A 72 -2.19 10.39 -17.77
N ASN A 73 -3.13 9.57 -18.23
CA ASN A 73 -4.54 9.69 -17.92
C ASN A 73 -4.97 8.80 -16.74
N ILE A 74 -4.01 8.25 -15.99
CA ILE A 74 -4.32 7.50 -14.77
C ILE A 74 -5.08 8.42 -13.81
N GLY A 75 -6.27 7.97 -13.41
CA GLY A 75 -7.14 8.75 -12.54
C GLY A 75 -8.10 9.68 -13.26
N ASP A 76 -8.04 9.79 -14.59
CA ASP A 76 -9.02 10.53 -15.37
C ASP A 76 -10.36 9.81 -15.40
N GLY A 77 -11.40 10.59 -15.63
CA GLY A 77 -12.77 10.08 -15.75
C GLY A 77 -13.67 10.46 -14.57
N GLY A 78 -14.95 10.21 -14.75
CA GLY A 78 -15.97 10.49 -13.76
C GLY A 78 -15.95 9.51 -12.57
N PRO A 79 -16.66 9.85 -11.47
CA PRO A 79 -16.65 9.03 -10.25
C PRO A 79 -17.04 7.56 -10.48
N LYS A 80 -18.02 7.30 -11.33
CA LYS A 80 -18.45 5.92 -11.66
C LYS A 80 -17.37 5.11 -12.40
N GLN A 81 -16.60 5.76 -13.27
CA GLN A 81 -15.49 5.11 -13.97
C GLN A 81 -14.34 4.79 -13.02
N LYS A 82 -14.02 5.72 -12.13
CA LYS A 82 -13.01 5.52 -11.08
C LYS A 82 -13.40 4.35 -10.17
N PHE A 83 -14.67 4.31 -9.75
CA PHE A 83 -15.22 3.20 -8.98
C PHE A 83 -15.05 1.86 -9.71
N ALA A 84 -15.47 1.78 -10.98
CA ALA A 84 -15.38 0.55 -11.76
C ALA A 84 -13.93 0.04 -11.90
N ARG A 85 -12.96 0.95 -12.14
CA ARG A 85 -11.54 0.61 -12.19
C ARG A 85 -11.01 0.09 -10.85
N ASN A 86 -11.40 0.73 -9.74
CA ASN A 86 -11.02 0.26 -8.41
C ASN A 86 -11.54 -1.15 -8.13
N ILE A 87 -12.80 -1.44 -8.48
CA ILE A 87 -13.40 -2.77 -8.31
C ILE A 87 -12.66 -3.81 -9.14
N GLU A 88 -12.31 -3.48 -10.38
CA GLU A 88 -11.58 -4.40 -11.27
C GLU A 88 -10.18 -4.70 -10.75
N ALA A 89 -9.46 -3.67 -10.29
CA ALA A 89 -8.16 -3.83 -9.69
C ALA A 89 -8.22 -4.70 -8.41
N ILE A 90 -9.20 -4.50 -7.54
CA ILE A 90 -9.39 -5.30 -6.33
C ILE A 90 -9.71 -6.76 -6.68
N ARG A 91 -10.59 -7.01 -7.65
CA ARG A 91 -10.90 -8.37 -8.10
C ARG A 91 -9.67 -9.08 -8.68
N THR A 92 -8.87 -8.33 -9.44
CA THR A 92 -7.60 -8.83 -9.97
C THR A 92 -6.64 -9.18 -8.84
N LEU A 93 -6.50 -8.32 -7.84
CA LEU A 93 -5.68 -8.59 -6.66
C LEU A 93 -6.14 -9.86 -5.94
N PHE A 94 -7.42 -10.00 -5.63
CA PHE A 94 -7.96 -11.19 -4.95
C PHE A 94 -7.76 -12.48 -5.77
N LYS A 95 -7.86 -12.39 -7.11
CA LYS A 95 -7.52 -13.52 -7.97
C LYS A 95 -6.06 -13.92 -7.82
N LEU A 96 -5.13 -12.95 -7.89
CA LEU A 96 -3.70 -13.20 -7.77
C LEU A 96 -3.32 -13.79 -6.40
N GLU A 97 -3.92 -13.27 -5.33
CA GLU A 97 -3.72 -13.79 -3.98
C GLU A 97 -4.23 -15.24 -3.84
N LYS A 98 -5.41 -15.53 -4.40
CA LYS A 98 -5.97 -16.89 -4.41
C LYS A 98 -5.12 -17.86 -5.22
N GLU A 99 -4.56 -17.41 -6.33
CA GLU A 99 -3.70 -18.21 -7.21
C GLU A 99 -2.24 -18.26 -6.74
N HIS A 100 -1.89 -17.51 -5.69
CA HIS A 100 -0.53 -17.42 -5.14
C HIS A 100 0.55 -17.14 -6.20
N ARG A 101 0.27 -16.21 -7.10
CA ARG A 101 1.19 -15.85 -8.19
C ARG A 101 1.33 -14.33 -8.37
N GLY A 102 2.35 -13.93 -9.09
CA GLY A 102 2.52 -12.55 -9.56
C GLY A 102 1.56 -12.20 -10.70
N ALA A 103 1.42 -10.90 -10.95
CA ALA A 103 0.58 -10.35 -12.02
C ALA A 103 1.26 -10.48 -13.39
N THR A 104 0.49 -10.82 -14.43
CA THR A 104 0.92 -10.68 -15.81
C THR A 104 0.99 -9.19 -16.22
N ALA A 105 1.57 -8.88 -17.37
CA ALA A 105 1.64 -7.49 -17.86
C ALA A 105 0.24 -6.86 -17.99
N GLU A 106 -0.74 -7.62 -18.48
CA GLU A 106 -2.12 -7.17 -18.62
C GLU A 106 -2.77 -6.93 -17.24
N GLU A 107 -2.53 -7.84 -16.28
CA GLU A 107 -3.03 -7.70 -14.92
C GLU A 107 -2.35 -6.52 -14.19
N GLN A 108 -1.07 -6.27 -14.43
CA GLN A 108 -0.36 -5.09 -13.92
C GLN A 108 -0.99 -3.80 -14.47
N GLN A 109 -1.37 -3.79 -15.75
CA GLN A 109 -2.09 -2.66 -16.35
C GLN A 109 -3.43 -2.42 -15.65
N VAL A 110 -4.19 -3.46 -15.33
CA VAL A 110 -5.45 -3.34 -14.57
C VAL A 110 -5.20 -2.81 -13.16
N LEU A 111 -4.21 -3.38 -12.45
CA LEU A 111 -3.85 -2.96 -11.10
C LEU A 111 -3.41 -1.50 -11.04
N SER A 112 -2.69 -1.01 -12.05
CA SER A 112 -2.22 0.38 -12.13
C SER A 112 -3.36 1.40 -12.26
N GLN A 113 -4.55 0.96 -12.67
CA GLN A 113 -5.73 1.81 -12.79
C GLN A 113 -6.45 2.07 -11.45
N TYR A 114 -5.98 1.47 -10.35
CA TYR A 114 -6.51 1.76 -9.02
C TYR A 114 -6.17 3.19 -8.60
N VAL A 115 -7.19 3.97 -8.31
CA VAL A 115 -7.05 5.39 -7.97
C VAL A 115 -7.50 5.74 -6.55
N GLY A 116 -7.80 4.73 -5.75
CA GLY A 116 -8.27 4.90 -4.39
C GLY A 116 -9.70 5.45 -4.30
N TRP A 117 -10.10 5.75 -3.07
CA TRP A 117 -11.48 6.12 -2.76
C TRP A 117 -11.66 7.63 -2.57
N GLY A 118 -10.63 8.43 -2.77
CA GLY A 118 -10.71 9.88 -2.69
C GLY A 118 -11.76 10.45 -3.65
N GLY A 119 -12.71 11.22 -3.12
CA GLY A 119 -13.81 11.78 -3.90
C GLY A 119 -14.93 10.81 -4.29
N LEU A 120 -14.92 9.56 -3.75
CA LEU A 120 -15.95 8.54 -4.02
C LEU A 120 -16.84 8.29 -2.79
N ALA A 121 -17.10 9.29 -1.98
CA ALA A 121 -17.91 9.19 -0.75
C ALA A 121 -19.31 8.59 -0.99
N ASP A 122 -19.92 8.91 -2.12
CA ASP A 122 -21.26 8.45 -2.48
C ASP A 122 -21.33 6.92 -2.65
N ALA A 123 -20.22 6.25 -2.97
CA ALA A 123 -20.15 4.79 -3.05
C ALA A 123 -20.27 4.10 -1.68
N PHE A 124 -20.08 4.84 -0.59
CA PHE A 124 -20.16 4.38 0.80
C PHE A 124 -21.42 4.86 1.52
N ASP A 125 -22.31 5.58 0.84
CA ASP A 125 -23.53 6.12 1.41
C ASP A 125 -24.75 5.31 0.99
N PRO A 126 -25.37 4.53 1.92
CA PRO A 126 -26.54 3.71 1.62
C PRO A 126 -27.78 4.53 1.25
N SER A 127 -27.81 5.85 1.53
CA SER A 127 -28.93 6.73 1.20
C SER A 127 -28.89 7.29 -0.23
N LYS A 128 -27.81 7.02 -0.97
CA LYS A 128 -27.62 7.51 -2.34
C LYS A 128 -28.18 6.55 -3.38
N ASP A 129 -29.44 6.68 -3.74
CA ASP A 129 -30.10 5.83 -4.73
C ASP A 129 -29.32 5.72 -6.05
N SER A 130 -28.71 6.80 -6.49
CA SER A 130 -27.89 6.82 -7.72
C SER A 130 -26.61 5.95 -7.63
N TRP A 131 -26.23 5.51 -6.43
CA TRP A 131 -25.07 4.68 -6.13
C TRP A 131 -25.43 3.35 -5.46
N ALA A 132 -26.71 3.01 -5.38
CA ALA A 132 -27.18 1.80 -4.66
C ALA A 132 -26.53 0.52 -5.19
N LYS A 133 -26.32 0.42 -6.51
CA LYS A 133 -25.66 -0.73 -7.14
C LYS A 133 -24.21 -0.85 -6.72
N GLU A 134 -23.47 0.23 -6.82
CA GLU A 134 -22.03 0.30 -6.47
C GLU A 134 -21.82 0.09 -4.96
N TYR A 135 -22.69 0.66 -4.14
CA TYR A 135 -22.69 0.40 -2.69
C TYR A 135 -22.83 -1.10 -2.38
N ALA A 136 -23.83 -1.76 -2.98
CA ALA A 136 -24.07 -3.19 -2.79
C ALA A 136 -22.89 -4.05 -3.29
N GLU A 137 -22.33 -3.69 -4.47
CA GLU A 137 -21.17 -4.36 -5.06
C GLU A 137 -19.96 -4.27 -4.12
N LEU A 138 -19.65 -3.07 -3.60
CA LEU A 138 -18.52 -2.83 -2.71
C LEU A 138 -18.68 -3.61 -1.39
N LYS A 139 -19.87 -3.58 -0.81
CA LYS A 139 -20.19 -4.32 0.42
C LYS A 139 -20.11 -5.84 0.23
N GLY A 140 -20.42 -6.34 -0.96
CA GLY A 140 -20.32 -7.76 -1.27
C GLY A 140 -18.92 -8.24 -1.63
N LEU A 141 -18.04 -7.30 -2.03
CA LEU A 141 -16.69 -7.61 -2.47
C LEU A 141 -15.68 -7.60 -1.30
N LEU A 142 -15.78 -6.63 -0.40
CA LEU A 142 -14.85 -6.40 0.69
C LEU A 142 -15.34 -7.03 1.99
N SER A 143 -14.44 -7.52 2.81
CA SER A 143 -14.69 -7.83 4.21
C SER A 143 -15.08 -6.56 4.99
N GLU A 144 -15.61 -6.72 6.20
CA GLU A 144 -16.00 -5.58 7.04
C GLU A 144 -14.82 -4.67 7.36
N ASP A 145 -13.64 -5.23 7.64
CA ASP A 145 -12.43 -4.48 7.96
C ASP A 145 -11.89 -3.75 6.72
N GLU A 146 -11.84 -4.40 5.57
CA GLU A 146 -11.44 -3.79 4.30
C GLU A 146 -12.40 -2.66 3.90
N TYR A 147 -13.70 -2.89 4.07
CA TYR A 147 -14.70 -1.85 3.80
C TYR A 147 -14.53 -0.66 4.73
N ALA A 148 -14.32 -0.89 6.02
CA ALA A 148 -14.09 0.18 7.00
C ALA A 148 -12.81 0.98 6.66
N ALA A 149 -11.72 0.29 6.30
CA ALA A 149 -10.48 0.91 5.86
C ALA A 149 -10.67 1.73 4.58
N ALA A 150 -11.35 1.18 3.57
CA ALA A 150 -11.67 1.87 2.33
C ALA A 150 -12.51 3.14 2.59
N ARG A 151 -13.55 3.03 3.42
CA ARG A 151 -14.41 4.15 3.79
C ARG A 151 -13.63 5.25 4.53
N SER A 152 -12.74 4.90 5.44
CA SER A 152 -11.94 5.88 6.19
C SER A 152 -10.97 6.65 5.29
N SER A 153 -10.55 6.04 4.18
CA SER A 153 -9.61 6.65 3.24
C SER A 153 -10.23 7.69 2.28
N VAL A 154 -11.57 7.76 2.21
CA VAL A 154 -12.31 8.64 1.28
C VAL A 154 -11.88 10.11 1.37
N LEU A 155 -11.55 10.59 2.57
CA LEU A 155 -11.14 11.98 2.80
C LEU A 155 -9.63 12.22 2.59
N ASN A 156 -8.81 11.17 2.65
CA ASN A 156 -7.36 11.29 2.77
C ASN A 156 -6.59 10.63 1.63
N ALA A 157 -7.21 9.71 0.87
CA ALA A 157 -6.52 9.00 -0.20
C ALA A 157 -6.58 9.80 -1.52
N HIS A 158 -5.74 10.82 -1.61
CA HIS A 158 -5.51 11.58 -2.83
C HIS A 158 -4.12 11.26 -3.35
N TYR A 159 -4.05 10.58 -4.49
CA TYR A 159 -2.76 10.23 -5.11
C TYR A 159 -2.27 11.34 -6.02
N THR A 160 -0.95 11.53 -6.02
CA THR A 160 -0.29 12.54 -6.86
C THR A 160 -0.48 12.19 -8.34
N SER A 161 -0.87 13.17 -9.14
CA SER A 161 -1.09 12.96 -10.57
C SER A 161 0.22 12.72 -11.33
N PRO A 162 0.18 11.97 -12.44
CA PRO A 162 1.35 11.71 -13.27
C PRO A 162 2.11 12.97 -13.69
N THR A 163 1.38 14.02 -14.06
CA THR A 163 2.00 15.32 -14.44
C THR A 163 2.83 15.92 -13.33
N VAL A 164 2.34 15.87 -12.08
CA VAL A 164 3.08 16.40 -10.93
C VAL A 164 4.30 15.53 -10.62
N ILE A 165 4.16 14.20 -10.68
CA ILE A 165 5.27 13.27 -10.43
C ILE A 165 6.40 13.53 -11.44
N ARG A 166 6.09 13.67 -12.74
CA ARG A 166 7.11 14.02 -13.75
C ARG A 166 7.79 15.34 -13.44
N GLY A 167 7.02 16.37 -13.11
CA GLY A 167 7.60 17.66 -12.73
C GLY A 167 8.56 17.56 -11.54
N ILE A 168 8.28 16.67 -10.58
CA ILE A 168 9.16 16.40 -9.44
C ILE A 168 10.44 15.72 -9.93
N TYR A 169 10.35 14.67 -10.75
CA TYR A 169 11.53 14.00 -11.28
C TYR A 169 12.38 14.90 -12.16
N ASP A 170 11.76 15.71 -13.03
CA ASP A 170 12.48 16.73 -13.82
C ASP A 170 13.23 17.71 -12.94
N ALA A 171 12.64 18.12 -11.83
CA ALA A 171 13.31 19.02 -10.88
C ALA A 171 14.48 18.33 -10.18
N VAL A 172 14.32 17.08 -9.76
CA VAL A 172 15.36 16.27 -9.10
C VAL A 172 16.54 16.03 -10.06
N GLU A 173 16.28 15.73 -11.34
CA GLU A 173 17.33 15.61 -12.36
C GLU A 173 18.09 16.91 -12.59
N ARG A 174 17.37 18.05 -12.66
CA ARG A 174 18.00 19.39 -12.78
C ARG A 174 18.85 19.76 -11.58
N MET A 175 18.50 19.26 -10.39
CA MET A 175 19.34 19.40 -9.18
C MET A 175 20.57 18.50 -9.20
N GLY A 176 20.74 17.64 -10.20
CA GLY A 176 21.92 16.82 -10.43
C GLY A 176 21.85 15.40 -9.86
N PHE A 177 20.72 14.98 -9.32
CA PHE A 177 20.53 13.57 -8.92
C PHE A 177 20.53 12.68 -10.17
N ARG A 178 21.29 11.58 -10.12
CA ARG A 178 21.37 10.60 -11.21
C ARG A 178 21.10 9.19 -10.74
N SER A 179 21.61 8.80 -9.59
CA SER A 179 21.40 7.47 -9.01
C SER A 179 21.56 7.54 -7.49
N GLY A 180 20.99 6.58 -6.79
CA GLY A 180 21.07 6.49 -5.33
C GLY A 180 19.83 5.84 -4.72
N ASN A 181 19.83 5.77 -3.39
CA ASN A 181 18.68 5.22 -2.67
C ASN A 181 17.52 6.22 -2.66
N ILE A 182 16.36 5.77 -3.11
CA ILE A 182 15.12 6.55 -3.10
C ILE A 182 14.20 5.99 -2.03
N LEU A 183 13.73 6.85 -1.13
CA LEU A 183 12.74 6.52 -0.11
C LEU A 183 11.46 7.28 -0.37
N GLU A 184 10.36 6.56 -0.59
CA GLU A 184 9.02 7.11 -0.66
C GLU A 184 8.24 6.67 0.60
N PRO A 185 8.14 7.52 1.62
CA PRO A 185 7.52 7.17 2.90
C PRO A 185 5.99 7.08 2.83
N SER A 186 5.37 7.68 1.81
CA SER A 186 3.92 7.73 1.59
C SER A 186 3.55 7.11 0.24
N MET A 187 4.10 5.96 -0.05
CA MET A 187 4.07 5.30 -1.37
C MET A 187 2.66 5.20 -2.00
N GLY A 188 1.59 5.11 -1.17
CA GLY A 188 0.24 4.92 -1.69
C GLY A 188 0.15 3.66 -2.55
N VAL A 189 -0.22 3.84 -3.81
CA VAL A 189 -0.28 2.75 -4.81
C VAL A 189 1.03 2.58 -5.62
N GLY A 190 2.08 3.31 -5.26
CA GLY A 190 3.39 3.15 -5.90
C GLY A 190 3.59 4.00 -7.16
N ASN A 191 2.78 5.02 -7.41
CA ASN A 191 2.87 5.82 -8.62
C ASN A 191 4.25 6.46 -8.83
N PHE A 192 4.93 6.90 -7.77
CA PHE A 192 6.29 7.43 -7.88
C PHE A 192 7.26 6.37 -8.40
N PHE A 193 7.23 5.15 -7.85
CA PHE A 193 8.08 4.07 -8.36
C PHE A 193 7.68 3.62 -9.77
N GLY A 194 6.37 3.57 -10.06
CA GLY A 194 5.89 3.22 -11.38
C GLY A 194 6.26 4.23 -12.48
N MET A 195 6.60 5.46 -12.09
CA MET A 195 7.01 6.54 -12.99
C MET A 195 8.49 6.93 -12.83
N LEU A 196 9.28 6.13 -12.12
CA LEU A 196 10.70 6.39 -11.93
C LEU A 196 11.40 6.44 -13.30
N PRO A 197 12.15 7.54 -13.61
CA PRO A 197 12.92 7.61 -14.84
C PRO A 197 13.99 6.51 -14.92
N ASP A 198 14.21 5.96 -16.13
CA ASP A 198 15.25 4.95 -16.35
C ASP A 198 16.65 5.44 -15.91
N SER A 199 16.89 6.75 -16.01
CA SER A 199 18.12 7.40 -15.54
C SER A 199 18.35 7.29 -14.03
N MET A 200 17.32 6.92 -13.25
CA MET A 200 17.37 6.84 -11.79
C MET A 200 17.10 5.40 -11.30
N ALA A 201 16.93 4.43 -12.20
CA ALA A 201 16.53 3.05 -11.87
C ALA A 201 17.69 2.10 -11.53
N ASP A 202 18.96 2.55 -11.62
CA ASP A 202 20.18 1.76 -11.40
C ASP A 202 20.66 1.78 -9.93
#